data_12f7775eb9448a189bd6aad99c72faef
#
_entry.id   12f7775eb9448a189bd6aad99c72faef
#
_cell.length_a   1.000
_cell.length_b   1.000
_cell.length_c   1.000
_cell.angle_alpha   90.00
_cell.angle_beta   90.00
_cell.angle_gamma   90.00
#
_symmetry.space_group_name_H-M   'P 1'
#
loop_
_entity.id
_entity.type
_entity.pdbx_description
1 polymer ?
#
loop_
_entity_poly.entity_id
_entity_poly.type
_entity_poly.pdbx_seq_one_letter_code
_entity_poly.pdbx_strand_id
1 'polypeptide(L)'
;MTSIIGPTILGMIFLLDLTNANSNSSSCKEDLYVANMRRKAIIVQEELQSHHRHHKSHNTGVTTDFKSWNFRRAHDRHHRRLRVVHGVVSIFGWGILLPIGVLIARYYKRSPLKCDEWYPLHVRSKVAGFILGSVGWGIGISIRNSAKEHTMMSSHGILGTIIFTFTTIQVLAICLQPDEENVYRKYWVIYHNCFGYALIILTIVNIFQGIEKEEASNIWKWSYAVLVGVMGLTALFLELIPCFTLIKYKLSSNGIE
;
A
#
# COMPACT_ATOMS: atom_id res chain seq x y z
N MET A 1 16.37 24.78 -5.02
CA MET A 1 15.02 24.20 -4.84
C MET A 1 14.42 23.57 -6.10
N THR A 2 14.78 24.00 -7.28
CA THR A 2 14.30 23.47 -8.57
C THR A 2 14.77 22.06 -8.94
N SER A 3 15.83 21.56 -8.32
CA SER A 3 16.47 20.27 -8.69
C SER A 3 15.77 19.01 -8.15
N ILE A 4 14.85 19.12 -7.18
CA ILE A 4 14.19 17.97 -6.54
C ILE A 4 12.80 17.71 -7.14
N ILE A 5 12.20 18.74 -7.76
CA ILE A 5 10.83 18.67 -8.29
C ILE A 5 10.77 17.87 -9.60
N GLY A 6 11.78 17.98 -10.44
CA GLY A 6 11.84 17.28 -11.74
C GLY A 6 11.78 15.75 -11.63
N PRO A 7 12.65 15.11 -10.82
CA PRO A 7 12.67 13.66 -10.73
C PRO A 7 11.44 13.07 -10.02
N THR A 8 10.77 13.81 -9.12
CA THR A 8 9.57 13.32 -8.43
C THR A 8 8.34 13.35 -9.32
N ILE A 9 8.18 14.39 -10.15
CA ILE A 9 7.09 14.50 -11.13
C ILE A 9 7.31 13.46 -12.25
N LEU A 10 8.55 13.33 -12.73
CA LEU A 10 8.89 12.34 -13.75
C LEU A 10 8.67 10.91 -13.25
N GLY A 11 9.02 10.62 -12.00
CA GLY A 11 8.73 9.33 -11.36
C GLY A 11 7.25 9.04 -11.22
N MET A 12 6.44 10.07 -10.97
CA MET A 12 4.99 9.94 -10.85
C MET A 12 4.29 9.77 -12.20
N ILE A 13 4.73 10.48 -13.22
CA ILE A 13 4.27 10.31 -14.62
C ILE A 13 4.68 8.93 -15.11
N PHE A 14 5.92 8.50 -14.86
CA PHE A 14 6.42 7.18 -15.21
C PHE A 14 5.66 6.04 -14.51
N LEU A 15 5.22 6.24 -13.25
CA LEU A 15 4.37 5.29 -12.53
C LEU A 15 2.96 5.23 -13.11
N LEU A 16 2.39 6.37 -13.52
CA LEU A 16 1.09 6.41 -14.20
C LEU A 16 1.17 5.77 -15.60
N ASP A 17 2.26 5.98 -16.34
CA ASP A 17 2.50 5.33 -17.63
C ASP A 17 2.79 3.84 -17.46
N LEU A 18 3.53 3.42 -16.41
CA LEU A 18 3.75 2.01 -16.11
C LEU A 18 2.46 1.28 -15.67
N THR A 19 1.58 1.94 -14.93
CA THR A 19 0.29 1.34 -14.57
C THR A 19 -0.63 1.25 -15.79
N ASN A 20 -0.60 2.22 -16.68
CA ASN A 20 -1.38 2.21 -17.92
C ASN A 20 -0.77 1.26 -18.98
N ALA A 21 0.55 1.28 -19.16
CA ALA A 21 1.27 0.36 -20.05
C ALA A 21 1.20 -1.08 -19.54
N ASN A 22 1.26 -1.31 -18.22
CA ASN A 22 1.16 -2.64 -17.65
C ASN A 22 -0.27 -3.17 -17.68
N SER A 23 -1.31 -2.34 -17.59
CA SER A 23 -2.70 -2.77 -17.80
C SER A 23 -2.95 -3.21 -19.24
N ASN A 24 -2.37 -2.53 -20.24
CA ASN A 24 -2.48 -2.90 -21.64
C ASN A 24 -1.53 -4.05 -22.03
N SER A 25 -0.31 -4.10 -21.48
CA SER A 25 0.66 -5.17 -21.72
C SER A 25 0.30 -6.46 -20.97
N SER A 26 -0.25 -6.38 -19.77
CA SER A 26 -0.73 -7.56 -19.04
C SER A 26 -2.03 -8.07 -19.66
N SER A 27 -2.93 -7.21 -20.10
CA SER A 27 -4.12 -7.63 -20.85
C SER A 27 -3.74 -8.32 -22.16
N CYS A 28 -2.82 -7.77 -22.95
CA CYS A 28 -2.36 -8.40 -24.19
C CYS A 28 -1.58 -9.71 -23.96
N LYS A 29 -0.79 -9.79 -22.88
CA LYS A 29 -0.11 -11.05 -22.49
C LYS A 29 -1.08 -12.06 -21.87
N GLU A 30 -2.05 -11.61 -21.08
CA GLU A 30 -3.12 -12.47 -20.56
C GLU A 30 -4.03 -12.95 -21.70
N ASP A 31 -4.40 -12.09 -22.64
CA ASP A 31 -5.19 -12.47 -23.82
C ASP A 31 -4.40 -13.43 -24.71
N LEU A 32 -3.09 -13.21 -24.92
CA LEU A 32 -2.22 -14.11 -25.65
C LEU A 32 -1.99 -15.44 -24.89
N TYR A 33 -1.84 -15.37 -23.56
CA TYR A 33 -1.72 -16.55 -22.70
C TYR A 33 -3.03 -17.35 -22.68
N VAL A 34 -4.17 -16.68 -22.54
CA VAL A 34 -5.51 -17.28 -22.59
C VAL A 34 -5.81 -17.82 -24.01
N ALA A 35 -5.42 -17.11 -25.08
CA ALA A 35 -5.54 -17.58 -26.46
C ALA A 35 -4.64 -18.79 -26.72
N ASN A 36 -3.41 -18.81 -26.24
CA ASN A 36 -2.52 -19.98 -26.30
C ASN A 36 -3.01 -21.17 -25.46
N MET A 37 -3.59 -20.90 -24.31
CA MET A 37 -4.23 -21.93 -23.49
C MET A 37 -5.50 -22.47 -24.15
N ARG A 38 -6.31 -21.61 -24.79
CA ARG A 38 -7.45 -22.05 -25.61
C ARG A 38 -7.01 -22.87 -26.83
N ARG A 39 -5.96 -22.45 -27.56
CA ARG A 39 -5.39 -23.24 -28.66
C ARG A 39 -4.87 -24.58 -28.19
N LYS A 40 -4.11 -24.62 -27.08
CA LYS A 40 -3.66 -25.90 -26.50
C LYS A 40 -4.83 -26.76 -26.03
N ALA A 41 -5.87 -26.17 -25.45
CA ALA A 41 -7.07 -26.89 -25.05
C ALA A 41 -7.85 -27.45 -26.27
N ILE A 42 -7.92 -26.70 -27.37
CA ILE A 42 -8.56 -27.16 -28.64
C ILE A 42 -7.76 -28.29 -29.26
N ILE A 43 -6.42 -28.17 -29.34
CA ILE A 43 -5.53 -29.20 -29.87
C ILE A 43 -5.65 -30.49 -29.02
N VAL A 44 -5.65 -30.37 -27.70
CA VAL A 44 -5.84 -31.51 -26.79
C VAL A 44 -7.24 -32.10 -26.91
N GLN A 45 -8.27 -31.28 -27.20
CA GLN A 45 -9.63 -31.78 -27.48
C GLN A 45 -9.71 -32.49 -28.82
N GLU A 46 -9.02 -32.00 -29.85
CA GLU A 46 -8.96 -32.67 -31.16
C GLU A 46 -8.19 -33.98 -31.11
N GLU A 47 -7.05 -34.03 -30.40
CA GLU A 47 -6.34 -35.28 -30.15
C GLU A 47 -7.17 -36.28 -29.32
N LEU A 48 -7.86 -35.81 -28.29
CA LEU A 48 -8.79 -36.65 -27.52
C LEU A 48 -9.95 -37.16 -28.33
N GLN A 49 -10.51 -36.37 -29.25
CA GLN A 49 -11.56 -36.82 -30.15
C GLN A 49 -11.05 -37.80 -31.23
N SER A 50 -9.81 -37.67 -31.70
CA SER A 50 -9.21 -38.62 -32.64
C SER A 50 -8.93 -39.98 -32.00
N HIS A 51 -8.51 -39.99 -30.70
CA HIS A 51 -8.36 -41.23 -29.94
C HIS A 51 -9.67 -41.85 -29.46
N HIS A 52 -10.76 -41.05 -29.29
CA HIS A 52 -12.07 -41.54 -28.90
C HIS A 52 -12.81 -42.33 -30.00
N ARG A 53 -12.38 -42.23 -31.26
CA ARG A 53 -12.94 -43.07 -32.34
C ARG A 53 -12.41 -44.51 -32.33
N HIS A 54 -11.37 -44.79 -31.55
CA HIS A 54 -10.77 -46.14 -31.55
C HIS A 54 -10.88 -46.93 -30.24
N HIS A 55 -11.30 -46.33 -29.11
CA HIS A 55 -11.46 -47.09 -27.88
C HIS A 55 -12.68 -46.65 -27.07
N LYS A 56 -13.79 -47.34 -27.30
CA LYS A 56 -14.94 -47.41 -26.40
C LYS A 56 -14.50 -48.21 -25.17
N SER A 57 -13.93 -47.61 -24.15
CA SER A 57 -13.63 -48.24 -22.88
C SER A 57 -13.80 -47.26 -21.70
N HIS A 58 -14.43 -47.75 -20.73
CA HIS A 58 -14.96 -47.39 -19.45
C HIS A 58 -13.94 -46.72 -18.51
N ASN A 59 -13.42 -45.47 -18.67
CA ASN A 59 -12.68 -44.79 -17.58
C ASN A 59 -12.42 -43.27 -17.80
N THR A 60 -13.35 -42.52 -18.35
CA THR A 60 -13.13 -41.13 -18.77
C THR A 60 -13.48 -40.07 -17.70
N GLY A 61 -14.05 -40.47 -16.55
CA GLY A 61 -14.44 -39.51 -15.49
C GLY A 61 -13.30 -39.03 -14.61
N VAL A 62 -12.31 -39.88 -14.30
CA VAL A 62 -11.33 -39.62 -13.26
C VAL A 62 -10.20 -38.67 -13.72
N THR A 63 -9.79 -38.71 -14.96
CA THR A 63 -8.64 -37.92 -15.45
C THR A 63 -8.97 -36.44 -15.75
N THR A 64 -10.20 -36.16 -16.15
CA THR A 64 -10.70 -34.80 -16.38
C THR A 64 -10.89 -34.06 -15.04
N ASP A 65 -11.41 -34.73 -14.03
CA ASP A 65 -11.56 -34.18 -12.68
C ASP A 65 -10.19 -33.86 -12.04
N PHE A 66 -9.18 -34.72 -12.19
CA PHE A 66 -7.84 -34.52 -11.65
C PHE A 66 -7.14 -33.28 -12.30
N LYS A 67 -7.26 -33.08 -13.62
CA LYS A 67 -6.69 -31.91 -14.31
C LYS A 67 -7.40 -30.61 -13.89
N SER A 68 -8.73 -30.63 -13.80
CA SER A 68 -9.52 -29.47 -13.37
C SER A 68 -9.20 -29.08 -11.93
N TRP A 69 -9.02 -30.06 -11.05
CA TRP A 69 -8.68 -29.88 -9.66
C TRP A 69 -7.27 -29.29 -9.45
N ASN A 70 -6.27 -29.77 -10.21
CA ASN A 70 -4.91 -29.22 -10.18
C ASN A 70 -4.86 -27.77 -10.69
N PHE A 71 -5.64 -27.46 -11.71
CA PHE A 71 -5.76 -26.10 -12.25
C PHE A 71 -6.39 -25.15 -11.21
N ARG A 72 -7.50 -25.54 -10.58
CA ARG A 72 -8.14 -24.75 -9.51
C ARG A 72 -7.17 -24.51 -8.35
N ARG A 73 -6.48 -25.54 -7.88
CA ARG A 73 -5.47 -25.40 -6.80
C ARG A 73 -4.33 -24.45 -7.18
N ALA A 74 -3.86 -24.48 -8.41
CA ALA A 74 -2.80 -23.59 -8.87
C ALA A 74 -3.30 -22.13 -8.90
N HIS A 75 -4.51 -21.90 -9.37
CA HIS A 75 -5.18 -20.62 -9.38
C HIS A 75 -5.37 -20.06 -7.96
N ASP A 76 -5.91 -20.86 -7.04
CA ASP A 76 -6.12 -20.46 -5.63
C ASP A 76 -4.81 -20.14 -4.92
N ARG A 77 -3.74 -20.91 -5.18
CA ARG A 77 -2.41 -20.62 -4.63
C ARG A 77 -1.85 -19.29 -5.15
N HIS A 78 -2.04 -18.99 -6.43
CA HIS A 78 -1.61 -17.71 -7.03
C HIS A 78 -2.35 -16.54 -6.38
N HIS A 79 -3.66 -16.57 -6.30
CA HIS A 79 -4.47 -15.53 -5.66
C HIS A 79 -4.11 -15.35 -4.18
N ARG A 80 -3.88 -16.44 -3.45
CA ARG A 80 -3.43 -16.36 -2.06
C ARG A 80 -2.08 -15.65 -1.94
N ARG A 81 -1.12 -15.94 -2.82
CA ARG A 81 0.19 -15.24 -2.84
C ARG A 81 0.02 -13.75 -3.11
N LEU A 82 -0.79 -13.37 -4.10
CA LEU A 82 -1.06 -11.96 -4.42
C LEU A 82 -1.66 -11.22 -3.21
N ARG A 83 -2.60 -11.83 -2.48
CA ARG A 83 -3.17 -11.23 -1.26
C ARG A 83 -2.13 -11.02 -0.17
N VAL A 84 -1.24 -11.98 0.06
CA VAL A 84 -0.16 -11.83 1.02
C VAL A 84 0.80 -10.70 0.60
N VAL A 85 1.20 -10.66 -0.67
CA VAL A 85 2.08 -9.60 -1.19
C VAL A 85 1.40 -8.23 -1.07
N HIS A 86 0.10 -8.12 -1.46
CA HIS A 86 -0.69 -6.91 -1.26
C HIS A 86 -0.66 -6.44 0.20
N GLY A 87 -0.94 -7.33 1.14
CA GLY A 87 -0.96 -7.01 2.57
C GLY A 87 0.40 -6.55 3.08
N VAL A 88 1.47 -7.29 2.79
CA VAL A 88 2.84 -6.98 3.23
C VAL A 88 3.29 -5.63 2.65
N VAL A 89 3.19 -5.43 1.34
CA VAL A 89 3.62 -4.19 0.67
C VAL A 89 2.81 -3.00 1.15
N SER A 90 1.50 -3.18 1.37
CA SER A 90 0.62 -2.13 1.91
C SER A 90 0.97 -1.76 3.35
N ILE A 91 1.26 -2.73 4.22
CA ILE A 91 1.71 -2.47 5.60
C ILE A 91 3.03 -1.69 5.59
N PHE A 92 4.02 -2.09 4.79
CA PHE A 92 5.29 -1.38 4.71
C PHE A 92 5.14 0.05 4.16
N GLY A 93 4.42 0.23 3.05
CA GLY A 93 4.21 1.54 2.44
C GLY A 93 3.33 2.45 3.30
N TRP A 94 2.09 2.05 3.48
CA TRP A 94 1.07 2.85 4.18
C TRP A 94 1.20 2.81 5.71
N GLY A 95 1.48 1.63 6.28
CA GLY A 95 1.46 1.40 7.72
C GLY A 95 2.75 1.73 8.45
N ILE A 96 3.90 1.79 7.76
CA ILE A 96 5.22 2.05 8.38
C ILE A 96 5.83 3.33 7.84
N LEU A 97 6.12 3.41 6.54
CA LEU A 97 6.91 4.52 6.00
C LEU A 97 6.18 5.86 6.08
N LEU A 98 4.87 5.89 5.81
CA LEU A 98 4.11 7.14 5.93
C LEU A 98 4.04 7.65 7.38
N PRO A 99 3.71 6.83 8.40
CA PRO A 99 3.78 7.26 9.79
C PRO A 99 5.18 7.67 10.24
N ILE A 100 6.24 6.95 9.88
CA ILE A 100 7.63 7.34 10.19
C ILE A 100 7.92 8.74 9.64
N GLY A 101 7.51 9.03 8.39
CA GLY A 101 7.66 10.36 7.83
C GLY A 101 6.96 11.45 8.65
N VAL A 102 5.79 11.16 9.23
CA VAL A 102 5.11 12.10 10.15
C VAL A 102 5.90 12.30 11.44
N LEU A 103 6.41 11.20 12.03
CA LEU A 103 7.23 11.27 13.25
C LEU A 103 8.50 12.11 13.03
N ILE A 104 9.18 11.92 11.90
CA ILE A 104 10.35 12.73 11.53
C ILE A 104 9.98 14.22 11.47
N ALA A 105 8.93 14.58 10.72
CA ALA A 105 8.51 15.98 10.58
C ALA A 105 8.05 16.61 11.91
N ARG A 106 7.47 15.81 12.81
CA ARG A 106 6.96 16.27 14.10
C ARG A 106 8.08 16.51 15.11
N TYR A 107 9.02 15.57 15.24
CA TYR A 107 9.95 15.54 16.36
C TYR A 107 11.38 15.99 16.01
N TYR A 108 11.88 15.69 14.80
CA TYR A 108 13.24 16.05 14.40
C TYR A 108 13.39 17.52 13.97
N LYS A 109 12.28 18.22 13.76
CA LYS A 109 12.28 19.67 13.51
C LYS A 109 12.58 20.49 14.78
N ARG A 110 12.33 19.93 15.98
CA ARG A 110 12.34 20.66 17.27
C ARG A 110 13.44 20.15 18.19
N SER A 111 13.96 21.07 19.05
CA SER A 111 14.80 20.66 20.18
C SER A 111 14.02 19.72 21.13
N PRO A 112 14.65 18.71 21.75
CA PRO A 112 16.11 18.43 21.76
C PRO A 112 16.62 17.60 20.57
N LEU A 113 15.75 17.02 19.73
CA LEU A 113 16.15 16.13 18.62
C LEU A 113 16.45 16.89 17.33
N LYS A 114 16.67 18.21 17.36
CA LYS A 114 16.87 19.01 16.16
C LYS A 114 17.90 18.36 15.22
N CYS A 115 17.43 18.02 14.01
CA CYS A 115 18.22 17.47 12.93
C CYS A 115 18.00 18.33 11.67
N ASP A 116 19.04 18.91 11.12
CA ASP A 116 18.92 19.80 9.96
C ASP A 116 18.46 19.04 8.70
N GLU A 117 18.63 17.72 8.66
CA GLU A 117 18.17 16.85 7.57
C GLU A 117 16.72 16.36 7.75
N TRP A 118 15.95 16.85 8.72
CA TRP A 118 14.58 16.38 8.96
C TRP A 118 13.68 16.48 7.72
N TYR A 119 13.82 17.53 6.93
CA TYR A 119 12.98 17.76 5.75
C TYR A 119 13.26 16.76 4.64
N PRO A 120 14.51 16.55 4.17
CA PRO A 120 14.80 15.53 3.18
C PRO A 120 14.45 14.11 3.67
N LEU A 121 14.63 13.79 4.95
CA LEU A 121 14.24 12.51 5.53
C LEU A 121 12.71 12.31 5.49
N HIS A 122 11.95 13.35 5.87
CA HIS A 122 10.49 13.35 5.75
C HIS A 122 10.04 13.08 4.32
N VAL A 123 10.58 13.83 3.36
CA VAL A 123 10.21 13.69 1.93
C VAL A 123 10.57 12.31 1.41
N ARG A 124 11.79 11.80 1.68
CA ARG A 124 12.24 10.47 1.25
C ARG A 124 11.32 9.37 1.81
N SER A 125 11.01 9.43 3.10
CA SER A 125 10.12 8.46 3.75
C SER A 125 8.72 8.48 3.13
N LYS A 126 8.17 9.69 2.88
CA LYS A 126 6.84 9.86 2.26
C LYS A 126 6.80 9.37 0.83
N VAL A 127 7.80 9.71 0.01
CA VAL A 127 7.88 9.26 -1.39
C VAL A 127 8.04 7.74 -1.46
N ALA A 128 8.96 7.16 -0.67
CA ALA A 128 9.13 5.71 -0.62
C ALA A 128 7.84 5.00 -0.16
N GLY A 129 7.19 5.51 0.89
CA GLY A 129 5.91 4.99 1.37
C GLY A 129 4.81 5.08 0.33
N PHE A 130 4.71 6.18 -0.40
CA PHE A 130 3.74 6.37 -1.48
C PHE A 130 4.00 5.41 -2.65
N ILE A 131 5.26 5.22 -3.08
CA ILE A 131 5.61 4.29 -4.15
C ILE A 131 5.20 2.85 -3.77
N LEU A 132 5.65 2.37 -2.61
CA LEU A 132 5.27 1.03 -2.15
C LEU A 132 3.77 0.88 -1.95
N GLY A 133 3.14 1.88 -1.34
CA GLY A 133 1.70 1.90 -1.15
C GLY A 133 0.91 1.86 -2.45
N SER A 134 1.38 2.57 -3.48
CA SER A 134 0.77 2.56 -4.82
C SER A 134 0.87 1.18 -5.49
N VAL A 135 2.02 0.51 -5.35
CA VAL A 135 2.18 -0.89 -5.80
C VAL A 135 1.19 -1.79 -5.06
N GLY A 136 1.09 -1.66 -3.74
CA GLY A 136 0.12 -2.40 -2.93
C GLY A 136 -1.32 -2.17 -3.39
N TRP A 137 -1.71 -0.90 -3.60
CA TRP A 137 -3.04 -0.54 -4.11
C TRP A 137 -3.30 -1.14 -5.49
N GLY A 138 -2.35 -1.07 -6.42
CA GLY A 138 -2.46 -1.65 -7.76
C GLY A 138 -2.64 -3.17 -7.73
N ILE A 139 -1.91 -3.89 -6.86
CA ILE A 139 -2.11 -5.33 -6.65
C ILE A 139 -3.53 -5.59 -6.11
N GLY A 140 -4.03 -4.78 -5.18
CA GLY A 140 -5.39 -4.90 -4.64
C GLY A 140 -6.48 -4.76 -5.72
N ILE A 141 -6.33 -3.78 -6.62
CA ILE A 141 -7.22 -3.61 -7.78
C ILE A 141 -7.13 -4.84 -8.73
N SER A 142 -5.92 -5.34 -8.97
CA SER A 142 -5.71 -6.53 -9.82
C SER A 142 -6.40 -7.77 -9.24
N ILE A 143 -6.28 -8.01 -7.92
CA ILE A 143 -6.97 -9.10 -7.23
C ILE A 143 -8.49 -8.98 -7.41
N ARG A 144 -9.04 -7.77 -7.23
CA ARG A 144 -10.47 -7.51 -7.41
C ARG A 144 -10.93 -7.79 -8.83
N ASN A 145 -10.21 -7.30 -9.83
CA ASN A 145 -10.58 -7.47 -11.24
C ASN A 145 -10.51 -8.94 -11.69
N SER A 146 -9.66 -9.74 -11.05
CA SER A 146 -9.55 -11.17 -11.31
C SER A 146 -10.65 -12.00 -10.64
N ALA A 147 -11.28 -11.47 -9.59
CA ALA A 147 -12.46 -12.07 -8.98
C ALA A 147 -13.65 -11.85 -9.94
N LYS A 148 -14.18 -12.93 -10.50
CA LYS A 148 -15.33 -12.92 -11.45
C LYS A 148 -16.63 -12.37 -10.84
N GLU A 149 -16.59 -11.91 -9.64
CA GLU A 149 -17.73 -11.43 -8.89
C GLU A 149 -17.89 -9.91 -9.12
N HIS A 150 -18.88 -9.52 -9.89
CA HIS A 150 -19.32 -8.12 -10.04
C HIS A 150 -19.97 -7.56 -8.76
N THR A 151 -19.44 -7.94 -7.61
CA THR A 151 -19.89 -7.42 -6.32
C THR A 151 -19.42 -5.98 -6.10
N MET A 152 -20.24 -5.21 -5.40
CA MET A 152 -19.92 -3.85 -4.95
C MET A 152 -18.53 -3.80 -4.30
N MET A 153 -17.80 -2.69 -4.45
CA MET A 153 -16.51 -2.50 -3.77
C MET A 153 -16.69 -2.68 -2.27
N SER A 154 -15.85 -3.50 -1.67
CA SER A 154 -15.81 -3.62 -0.20
C SER A 154 -15.38 -2.30 0.43
N SER A 155 -15.79 -2.05 1.67
CA SER A 155 -15.39 -0.86 2.46
C SER A 155 -13.87 -0.66 2.48
N HIS A 156 -13.09 -1.74 2.65
CA HIS A 156 -11.63 -1.73 2.52
C HIS A 156 -11.16 -1.20 1.15
N GLY A 157 -11.76 -1.65 0.06
CA GLY A 157 -11.38 -1.21 -1.29
C GLY A 157 -11.74 0.25 -1.56
N ILE A 158 -12.93 0.70 -1.11
CA ILE A 158 -13.36 2.11 -1.23
C ILE A 158 -12.43 3.00 -0.43
N LEU A 159 -12.22 2.67 0.85
CA LEU A 159 -11.38 3.45 1.74
C LEU A 159 -9.92 3.48 1.26
N GLY A 160 -9.41 2.34 0.77
CA GLY A 160 -8.07 2.26 0.17
C GLY A 160 -7.91 3.17 -1.05
N THR A 161 -8.93 3.27 -1.91
CA THR A 161 -8.90 4.18 -3.07
C THR A 161 -8.98 5.65 -2.64
N ILE A 162 -9.79 5.97 -1.64
CA ILE A 162 -9.86 7.31 -1.04
C ILE A 162 -8.49 7.71 -0.46
N ILE A 163 -7.87 6.84 0.33
CA ILE A 163 -6.53 7.07 0.90
C ILE A 163 -5.51 7.29 -0.20
N PHE A 164 -5.48 6.45 -1.22
CA PHE A 164 -4.57 6.59 -2.37
C PHE A 164 -4.75 7.96 -3.05
N THR A 165 -5.98 8.36 -3.36
CA THR A 165 -6.29 9.63 -4.02
C THR A 165 -5.83 10.83 -3.19
N PHE A 166 -6.21 10.87 -1.91
CA PHE A 166 -5.82 12.00 -1.05
C PHE A 166 -4.34 12.03 -0.71
N THR A 167 -3.68 10.88 -0.60
CA THR A 167 -2.22 10.84 -0.43
C THR A 167 -1.51 11.32 -1.69
N THR A 168 -2.03 11.02 -2.88
CA THR A 168 -1.53 11.58 -4.14
C THR A 168 -1.59 13.11 -4.11
N ILE A 169 -2.72 13.69 -3.70
CA ILE A 169 -2.86 15.15 -3.54
C ILE A 169 -1.85 15.70 -2.53
N GLN A 170 -1.62 15.01 -1.41
CA GLN A 170 -0.64 15.41 -0.40
C GLN A 170 0.81 15.36 -0.91
N VAL A 171 1.14 14.40 -1.76
CA VAL A 171 2.47 14.34 -2.41
C VAL A 171 2.61 15.47 -3.42
N LEU A 172 1.58 15.74 -4.21
CA LEU A 172 1.57 16.87 -5.15
C LEU A 172 1.61 18.22 -4.44
N ALA A 173 1.14 18.34 -3.22
CA ALA A 173 1.20 19.55 -2.42
C ALA A 173 2.65 20.06 -2.17
N ILE A 174 3.68 19.20 -2.36
CA ILE A 174 5.08 19.63 -2.34
C ILE A 174 5.34 20.67 -3.43
N CYS A 175 4.72 20.52 -4.61
CA CYS A 175 4.86 21.44 -5.73
C CYS A 175 4.12 22.78 -5.49
N LEU A 176 3.14 22.78 -4.59
CA LEU A 176 2.30 23.94 -4.25
C LEU A 176 2.74 24.61 -2.94
N GLN A 177 3.88 24.21 -2.39
CA GLN A 177 4.38 24.73 -1.12
C GLN A 177 4.80 26.20 -1.29
N PRO A 178 4.12 27.17 -0.64
CA PRO A 178 4.50 28.57 -0.71
C PRO A 178 5.84 28.83 -0.03
N ASP A 179 6.55 29.88 -0.42
CA ASP A 179 7.78 30.33 0.23
C ASP A 179 7.53 30.70 1.69
N GLU A 180 8.60 30.70 2.52
CA GLU A 180 8.47 30.89 3.97
C GLU A 180 7.89 32.26 4.35
N GLU A 181 8.15 33.28 3.53
CA GLU A 181 7.67 34.65 3.74
C GLU A 181 6.24 34.89 3.24
N ASN A 182 5.65 33.92 2.53
CA ASN A 182 4.32 34.06 1.94
C ASN A 182 3.23 33.95 3.01
N VAL A 183 2.26 34.87 3.01
CA VAL A 183 1.14 34.88 3.95
C VAL A 183 0.29 33.63 3.92
N TYR A 184 0.24 32.93 2.79
CA TYR A 184 -0.49 31.66 2.63
C TYR A 184 0.25 30.45 3.22
N ARG A 185 1.55 30.59 3.57
CA ARG A 185 2.36 29.51 4.13
C ARG A 185 1.73 28.91 5.39
N LYS A 186 1.17 29.73 6.27
CA LYS A 186 0.49 29.28 7.50
C LYS A 186 -0.68 28.39 7.20
N TYR A 187 -1.54 28.76 6.26
CA TYR A 187 -2.72 27.98 5.88
C TYR A 187 -2.33 26.65 5.22
N TRP A 188 -1.32 26.69 4.37
CA TRP A 188 -0.78 25.49 3.73
C TRP A 188 -0.25 24.49 4.77
N VAL A 189 0.50 24.96 5.78
CA VAL A 189 1.03 24.11 6.85
C VAL A 189 -0.11 23.48 7.66
N ILE A 190 -1.14 24.24 8.02
CA ILE A 190 -2.29 23.73 8.77
C ILE A 190 -3.02 22.67 7.93
N TYR A 191 -3.33 22.96 6.68
CA TYR A 191 -3.96 22.02 5.75
C TYR A 191 -3.15 20.73 5.63
N HIS A 192 -1.87 20.83 5.29
CA HIS A 192 -0.99 19.69 5.10
C HIS A 192 -0.92 18.81 6.35
N ASN A 193 -0.79 19.40 7.52
CA ASN A 193 -0.70 18.66 8.77
C ASN A 193 -2.04 17.99 9.14
N CYS A 194 -3.15 18.71 9.10
CA CYS A 194 -4.47 18.16 9.45
C CYS A 194 -4.84 17.00 8.53
N PHE A 195 -4.69 17.19 7.21
CA PHE A 195 -4.94 16.12 6.24
C PHE A 195 -3.97 14.95 6.39
N GLY A 196 -2.69 15.25 6.63
CA GLY A 196 -1.68 14.21 6.84
C GLY A 196 -2.00 13.31 8.03
N TYR A 197 -2.41 13.87 9.17
CA TYR A 197 -2.82 13.08 10.34
C TYR A 197 -4.10 12.29 10.08
N ALA A 198 -5.10 12.90 9.45
CA ALA A 198 -6.34 12.21 9.09
C ALA A 198 -6.07 10.99 8.21
N LEU A 199 -5.19 11.13 7.21
CA LEU A 199 -4.80 10.04 6.32
C LEU A 199 -4.09 8.90 7.07
N ILE A 200 -3.24 9.19 8.06
CA ILE A 200 -2.60 8.16 8.88
C ILE A 200 -3.66 7.36 9.66
N ILE A 201 -4.64 8.03 10.28
CA ILE A 201 -5.71 7.36 11.03
C ILE A 201 -6.53 6.47 10.08
N LEU A 202 -6.96 7.02 8.93
CA LEU A 202 -7.72 6.25 7.93
C LEU A 202 -6.92 5.05 7.40
N THR A 203 -5.62 5.20 7.22
CA THR A 203 -4.73 4.12 6.78
C THR A 203 -4.67 2.99 7.80
N ILE A 204 -4.53 3.31 9.09
CA ILE A 204 -4.52 2.31 10.17
C ILE A 204 -5.84 1.53 10.15
N VAL A 205 -6.97 2.22 10.10
CA VAL A 205 -8.31 1.60 10.03
C VAL A 205 -8.43 0.70 8.80
N ASN A 206 -7.98 1.19 7.63
CA ASN A 206 -8.07 0.43 6.39
C ASN A 206 -7.22 -0.85 6.40
N ILE A 207 -6.03 -0.81 7.01
CA ILE A 207 -5.17 -2.00 7.14
C ILE A 207 -5.85 -3.05 8.04
N PHE A 208 -6.43 -2.64 9.17
CA PHE A 208 -7.21 -3.56 10.02
C PHE A 208 -8.39 -4.17 9.27
N GLN A 209 -9.15 -3.39 8.51
CA GLN A 209 -10.25 -3.90 7.67
C GLN A 209 -9.74 -4.93 6.64
N GLY A 210 -8.56 -4.69 6.05
CA GLY A 210 -7.95 -5.62 5.11
C GLY A 210 -7.56 -6.95 5.75
N ILE A 211 -6.98 -6.90 6.96
CA ILE A 211 -6.60 -8.10 7.72
C ILE A 211 -7.84 -8.90 8.14
N GLU A 212 -8.90 -8.24 8.59
CA GLU A 212 -10.15 -8.88 8.99
C GLU A 212 -10.87 -9.55 7.81
N LYS A 213 -10.89 -8.88 6.65
CA LYS A 213 -11.54 -9.41 5.44
C LYS A 213 -10.91 -10.72 4.95
N GLU A 214 -9.62 -10.90 5.13
CA GLU A 214 -8.89 -12.08 4.65
C GLU A 214 -9.00 -13.28 5.62
N GLU A 215 -9.76 -13.17 6.71
CA GLU A 215 -9.78 -14.17 7.79
C GLU A 215 -8.36 -14.58 8.20
N ALA A 216 -7.44 -13.62 8.08
CA ALA A 216 -6.04 -13.83 8.38
C ALA A 216 -5.89 -14.28 9.82
N SER A 217 -4.93 -15.16 10.09
CA SER A 217 -4.69 -15.65 11.44
C SER A 217 -4.55 -14.49 12.42
N ASN A 218 -5.01 -14.64 13.64
CA ASN A 218 -4.92 -13.62 14.69
C ASN A 218 -3.49 -13.06 14.87
N ILE A 219 -2.48 -13.82 14.45
CA ILE A 219 -1.07 -13.40 14.45
C ILE A 219 -0.86 -12.12 13.64
N TRP A 220 -1.41 -12.01 12.44
CA TRP A 220 -1.27 -10.80 11.60
C TRP A 220 -1.93 -9.58 12.23
N LYS A 221 -3.11 -9.77 12.80
CA LYS A 221 -3.85 -8.71 13.51
C LYS A 221 -3.06 -8.19 14.71
N TRP A 222 -2.59 -9.10 15.56
CA TRP A 222 -1.81 -8.74 16.73
C TRP A 222 -0.45 -8.16 16.37
N SER A 223 0.25 -8.70 15.36
CA SER A 223 1.52 -8.16 14.89
C SER A 223 1.38 -6.71 14.42
N TYR A 224 0.34 -6.41 13.65
CA TYR A 224 0.09 -5.04 13.22
C TYR A 224 -0.36 -4.13 14.37
N ALA A 225 -1.17 -4.63 15.30
CA ALA A 225 -1.56 -3.89 16.50
C ALA A 225 -0.33 -3.53 17.37
N VAL A 226 0.59 -4.46 17.57
CA VAL A 226 1.85 -4.22 18.28
C VAL A 226 2.69 -3.18 17.54
N LEU A 227 2.81 -3.27 16.22
CA LEU A 227 3.54 -2.28 15.42
C LEU A 227 2.97 -0.87 15.61
N VAL A 228 1.66 -0.69 15.48
CA VAL A 228 0.96 0.60 15.68
C VAL A 228 1.15 1.06 17.14
N GLY A 229 1.05 0.15 18.10
CA GLY A 229 1.27 0.43 19.52
C GLY A 229 2.68 0.94 19.80
N VAL A 230 3.71 0.30 19.26
CA VAL A 230 5.11 0.75 19.38
C VAL A 230 5.30 2.14 18.79
N MET A 231 4.74 2.39 17.59
CA MET A 231 4.82 3.73 16.98
C MET A 231 4.10 4.79 17.79
N GLY A 232 2.92 4.46 18.33
CA GLY A 232 2.16 5.35 19.21
C GLY A 232 2.88 5.64 20.52
N LEU A 233 3.47 4.62 21.15
CA LEU A 233 4.30 4.78 22.37
C LEU A 233 5.55 5.62 22.11
N THR A 234 6.20 5.42 20.94
CA THR A 234 7.34 6.25 20.53
C THR A 234 6.91 7.72 20.38
N ALA A 235 5.77 7.97 19.73
CA ALA A 235 5.22 9.32 19.61
C ALA A 235 4.93 9.95 20.97
N LEU A 236 4.28 9.21 21.87
CA LEU A 236 3.98 9.66 23.23
C LEU A 236 5.25 9.96 24.03
N PHE A 237 6.25 9.08 23.99
CA PHE A 237 7.52 9.27 24.65
C PHE A 237 8.21 10.55 24.16
N LEU A 238 8.28 10.75 22.84
CA LEU A 238 8.87 11.95 22.25
C LEU A 238 8.10 13.24 22.58
N GLU A 239 6.78 13.17 22.79
CA GLU A 239 5.96 14.32 23.22
C GLU A 239 6.20 14.67 24.71
N LEU A 240 6.53 13.69 25.54
CA LEU A 240 6.77 13.90 26.98
C LEU A 240 8.16 14.47 27.30
N ILE A 241 9.19 14.24 26.46
CA ILE A 241 10.55 14.73 26.68
C ILE A 241 10.61 16.25 26.94
N PRO A 242 10.00 17.13 26.11
CA PRO A 242 10.00 18.56 26.35
C PRO A 242 9.30 18.94 27.67
N CYS A 243 8.22 18.23 28.03
CA CYS A 243 7.51 18.47 29.28
C CYS A 243 8.40 18.19 30.50
N PHE A 244 9.11 17.06 30.51
CA PHE A 244 10.03 16.72 31.57
C PHE A 244 11.20 17.72 31.66
N THR A 245 11.73 18.16 30.54
CA THR A 245 12.82 19.18 30.52
C THR A 245 12.34 20.51 31.08
N LEU A 246 11.13 20.95 30.74
CA LEU A 246 10.53 22.18 31.28
C LEU A 246 10.26 22.07 32.78
N ILE A 247 9.75 20.93 33.27
CA ILE A 247 9.52 20.69 34.71
C ILE A 247 10.84 20.74 35.46
N LYS A 248 11.86 20.02 34.97
CA LYS A 248 13.20 20.02 35.59
C LYS A 248 13.79 21.43 35.66
N TYR A 249 13.69 22.22 34.58
CA TYR A 249 14.15 23.59 34.54
C TYR A 249 13.43 24.48 35.58
N LYS A 250 12.10 24.38 35.68
CA LYS A 250 11.31 25.12 36.68
C LYS A 250 11.65 24.74 38.10
N LEU A 251 11.86 23.45 38.39
CA LEU A 251 12.25 22.99 39.72
C LEU A 251 13.64 23.54 40.12
N SER A 252 14.61 23.48 39.22
CA SER A 252 15.96 24.02 39.44
C SER A 252 15.94 25.55 39.59
N SER A 253 15.11 26.26 38.82
CA SER A 253 14.95 27.71 38.89
C SER A 253 14.27 28.19 40.17
N ASN A 254 13.43 27.37 40.80
CA ASN A 254 12.73 27.69 42.04
C ASN A 254 13.49 27.26 43.32
N GLY A 255 14.73 26.74 43.19
CA GLY A 255 15.57 26.36 44.33
C GLY A 255 15.02 25.18 45.14
N ILE A 256 14.18 24.38 44.56
CA ILE A 256 13.65 23.14 45.16
C ILE A 256 14.51 22.00 44.59
N GLU A 257 15.68 21.76 45.24
CA GLU A 257 16.46 20.52 45.12
C GLU A 257 16.19 19.63 46.33
#